data_8bd30bcbbfc626b404595b7022792783
#
_entry.id   8bd30bcbbfc626b404595b7022792783
#
_cell.length_a   1.000
_cell.length_b   1.000
_cell.length_c   1.000
_cell.angle_alpha   90.00
_cell.angle_beta   90.00
_cell.angle_gamma   90.00
#
_symmetry.space_group_name_H-M   'P 1'
#
loop_
_entity.id
_entity.type
_entity.pdbx_description
1 polymer ?
#
loop_
_entity_poly.entity_id
_entity_poly.type
_entity_poly.pdbx_seq_one_letter_code
_entity_poly.pdbx_strand_id
1 'polypeptide(L)'
;IESIEVLKDAASAAIYGSRATNGVVLITTKQGREGKSEVKVNYGFSITQFPNTGRREYVGSKQYVEVFNEGVDNYNRQNGFTVNSSGYVKPIRNPYGDMPDTDWLDLITRLGQSHYLDLSFSGGNAKTKYYLSGSYNYQEGVIKTNDISKVNLKSNINHEMFKWLKVGANISGNYLHNNRIPGANLGSTIIGRAVQQRPFDRPYKPNGGYYTGGTDELLLHNAVQILSEETSYTDNYRFIGSFWAEAQIIK
;
A
#
# COMPACT_ATOMS: atom_id res chain seq x y z
N ILE A 1 -7.63 20.82 -4.40
CA ILE A 1 -8.78 20.91 -5.32
C ILE A 1 -9.69 22.00 -4.81
N GLU A 2 -10.23 22.84 -5.69
CA GLU A 2 -11.25 23.86 -5.38
C GLU A 2 -12.64 23.37 -5.79
N SER A 3 -12.79 22.87 -7.03
CA SER A 3 -14.03 22.26 -7.49
C SER A 3 -13.77 21.01 -8.35
N ILE A 4 -14.76 20.15 -8.42
CA ILE A 4 -14.83 19.01 -9.33
C ILE A 4 -16.18 19.10 -10.02
N GLU A 5 -16.18 19.20 -11.34
CA GLU A 5 -17.37 19.25 -12.18
C GLU A 5 -17.37 18.05 -13.12
N VAL A 6 -18.52 17.40 -13.25
CA VAL A 6 -18.65 16.25 -14.14
C VAL A 6 -19.61 16.61 -15.27
N LEU A 7 -19.06 16.76 -16.47
CA LEU A 7 -19.81 17.05 -17.68
C LEU A 7 -20.27 15.73 -18.30
N LYS A 8 -21.55 15.41 -18.16
CA LYS A 8 -22.12 14.13 -18.60
C LYS A 8 -22.83 14.22 -19.95
N ASP A 9 -23.21 15.44 -20.36
CA ASP A 9 -23.92 15.67 -21.60
C ASP A 9 -22.97 15.97 -22.76
N ALA A 10 -23.37 15.58 -23.97
CA ALA A 10 -22.56 15.72 -25.18
C ALA A 10 -22.29 17.18 -25.55
N ALA A 11 -23.20 18.11 -25.22
CA ALA A 11 -23.03 19.52 -25.57
C ALA A 11 -21.93 20.18 -24.73
N SER A 12 -21.93 19.96 -23.41
CA SER A 12 -20.90 20.50 -22.53
C SER A 12 -19.55 19.82 -22.72
N ALA A 13 -19.54 18.53 -23.13
CA ALA A 13 -18.33 17.78 -23.38
C ALA A 13 -17.71 18.05 -24.77
N ALA A 14 -18.47 18.56 -25.73
CA ALA A 14 -18.03 18.75 -27.13
C ALA A 14 -16.76 19.60 -27.30
N ILE A 15 -16.57 20.62 -26.45
CA ILE A 15 -15.39 21.49 -26.49
C ILE A 15 -14.07 20.75 -26.19
N TYR A 16 -14.13 19.55 -25.58
CA TYR A 16 -12.99 18.71 -25.22
C TYR A 16 -12.65 17.66 -26.31
N GLY A 17 -13.39 17.68 -27.43
CA GLY A 17 -13.13 16.83 -28.60
C GLY A 17 -13.57 15.36 -28.42
N SER A 18 -13.12 14.51 -29.34
CA SER A 18 -13.56 13.09 -29.42
C SER A 18 -13.27 12.24 -28.20
N ARG A 19 -12.29 12.63 -27.38
CA ARG A 19 -11.96 11.92 -26.12
C ARG A 19 -13.01 12.12 -25.02
N ALA A 20 -13.92 13.07 -25.18
CA ALA A 20 -14.97 13.39 -24.23
C ALA A 20 -16.26 12.55 -24.40
N THR A 21 -16.26 11.54 -25.28
CA THR A 21 -17.44 10.69 -25.56
C THR A 21 -18.05 10.03 -24.31
N ASN A 22 -17.22 9.70 -23.33
CA ASN A 22 -17.65 9.10 -22.06
C ASN A 22 -17.84 10.11 -20.94
N GLY A 23 -17.90 11.43 -21.27
CA GLY A 23 -17.98 12.52 -20.31
C GLY A 23 -16.60 13.10 -19.94
N VAL A 24 -16.62 14.23 -19.25
CA VAL A 24 -15.43 14.97 -18.81
C VAL A 24 -15.51 15.24 -17.32
N VAL A 25 -14.42 14.99 -16.60
CA VAL A 25 -14.26 15.44 -15.21
C VAL A 25 -13.33 16.63 -15.21
N LEU A 26 -13.88 17.81 -14.93
CA LEU A 26 -13.13 19.06 -14.83
C LEU A 26 -12.70 19.27 -13.37
N ILE A 27 -11.39 19.31 -13.14
CA ILE A 27 -10.83 19.53 -11.80
C ILE A 27 -10.19 20.91 -11.75
N THR A 28 -10.81 21.83 -11.01
CA THR A 28 -10.24 23.14 -10.73
C THR A 28 -9.39 23.09 -9.47
N THR A 29 -8.19 23.57 -9.57
CA THR A 29 -7.26 23.58 -8.43
C THR A 29 -7.23 24.95 -7.77
N LYS A 30 -7.00 24.97 -6.45
CA LYS A 30 -6.88 26.19 -5.66
C LYS A 30 -5.87 27.15 -6.29
N GLN A 31 -6.25 28.40 -6.36
CA GLN A 31 -5.43 29.52 -6.88
C GLN A 31 -5.27 30.59 -5.81
N GLY A 32 -4.29 31.46 -6.00
CA GLY A 32 -4.13 32.63 -5.18
C GLY A 32 -5.31 33.61 -5.34
N ARG A 33 -5.67 34.28 -4.27
CA ARG A 33 -6.71 35.30 -4.23
C ARG A 33 -6.12 36.62 -3.75
N GLU A 34 -6.73 37.72 -4.18
CA GLU A 34 -6.40 39.02 -3.64
C GLU A 34 -6.81 39.10 -2.17
N GLY A 35 -5.90 39.62 -1.33
CA GLY A 35 -6.11 39.77 0.09
C GLY A 35 -4.86 39.48 0.91
N LYS A 36 -5.02 39.41 2.22
CA LYS A 36 -3.95 39.07 3.15
C LYS A 36 -3.43 37.66 2.89
N SER A 37 -2.13 37.50 3.06
CA SER A 37 -1.50 36.18 2.99
C SER A 37 -2.07 35.27 4.08
N GLU A 38 -2.46 34.06 3.69
CA GLU A 38 -3.02 33.03 4.55
C GLU A 38 -2.10 31.82 4.53
N VAL A 39 -1.82 31.30 5.73
CA VAL A 39 -1.09 30.03 5.93
C VAL A 39 -2.08 29.02 6.49
N LYS A 40 -2.16 27.85 5.86
CA LYS A 40 -2.96 26.72 6.37
C LYS A 40 -2.04 25.54 6.63
N VAL A 41 -2.20 24.94 7.81
CA VAL A 41 -1.50 23.72 8.22
C VAL A 41 -2.57 22.71 8.59
N ASN A 42 -2.51 21.53 7.97
CA ASN A 42 -3.33 20.39 8.36
C ASN A 42 -2.41 19.22 8.68
N TYR A 43 -2.62 18.63 9.83
CA TYR A 43 -1.92 17.42 10.22
C TYR A 43 -2.95 16.37 10.63
N GLY A 44 -2.72 15.14 10.19
CA GLY A 44 -3.53 13.98 10.56
C GLY A 44 -2.63 12.82 10.93
N PHE A 45 -3.09 12.05 11.92
CA PHE A 45 -2.48 10.80 12.36
C PHE A 45 -3.55 9.72 12.38
N SER A 46 -3.22 8.53 11.94
CA SER A 46 -4.10 7.37 12.05
C SER A 46 -3.32 6.10 12.33
N ILE A 47 -4.03 5.15 12.93
CA ILE A 47 -3.52 3.82 13.24
C ILE A 47 -4.38 2.81 12.51
N THR A 48 -3.75 1.85 11.87
CA THR A 48 -4.40 0.76 11.15
C THR A 48 -3.94 -0.57 11.74
N GLN A 49 -4.87 -1.44 12.07
CA GLN A 49 -4.56 -2.78 12.57
C GLN A 49 -5.20 -3.85 11.70
N PHE A 50 -4.62 -5.03 11.72
CA PHE A 50 -5.24 -6.19 11.11
C PHE A 50 -6.55 -6.49 11.88
N PRO A 51 -7.69 -6.66 11.19
CA PRO A 51 -8.97 -6.83 11.88
C PRO A 51 -8.99 -8.12 12.71
N ASN A 52 -9.33 -8.00 13.99
CA ASN A 52 -9.53 -9.16 14.85
C ASN A 52 -10.88 -9.84 14.59
N THR A 53 -11.87 -9.07 14.12
CA THR A 53 -13.21 -9.59 13.79
C THR A 53 -13.14 -10.40 12.49
N GLY A 54 -13.50 -11.68 12.57
CA GLY A 54 -13.40 -12.59 11.42
C GLY A 54 -12.01 -13.22 11.23
N ARG A 55 -11.04 -12.91 12.09
CA ARG A 55 -9.82 -13.72 12.19
C ARG A 55 -10.25 -15.13 12.59
N ARG A 56 -9.95 -16.10 11.72
CA ARG A 56 -10.20 -17.51 12.06
C ARG A 56 -9.33 -17.87 13.26
N GLU A 57 -9.94 -18.49 14.26
CA GLU A 57 -9.16 -19.15 15.29
C GLU A 57 -8.39 -20.30 14.65
N TYR A 58 -7.07 -20.24 14.74
CA TYR A 58 -6.23 -21.31 14.26
C TYR A 58 -6.21 -22.44 15.27
N VAL A 59 -6.26 -23.63 14.74
CA VAL A 59 -6.07 -24.84 15.52
C VAL A 59 -4.63 -24.85 16.06
N GLY A 60 -4.48 -25.00 17.37
CA GLY A 60 -3.16 -25.13 18.00
C GLY A 60 -2.41 -26.38 17.54
N SER A 61 -1.11 -26.41 17.76
CA SER A 61 -0.23 -27.47 17.30
C SER A 61 -0.66 -28.86 17.72
N LYS A 62 -1.10 -29.03 18.95
CA LYS A 62 -1.58 -30.32 19.46
C LYS A 62 -2.80 -30.82 18.69
N GLN A 63 -3.80 -29.97 18.56
CA GLN A 63 -5.05 -30.32 17.89
C GLN A 63 -4.81 -30.52 16.37
N TYR A 64 -3.93 -29.75 15.75
CA TYR A 64 -3.54 -29.95 14.36
C TYR A 64 -2.94 -31.34 14.14
N VAL A 65 -1.98 -31.75 14.98
CA VAL A 65 -1.34 -33.07 14.90
C VAL A 65 -2.30 -34.20 15.17
N GLU A 66 -3.21 -34.04 16.13
CA GLU A 66 -4.25 -35.03 16.46
C GLU A 66 -5.16 -35.29 15.24
N VAL A 67 -5.74 -34.21 14.67
CA VAL A 67 -6.63 -34.33 13.51
C VAL A 67 -5.88 -34.85 12.27
N PHE A 68 -4.64 -34.39 12.04
CA PHE A 68 -3.82 -34.89 10.94
C PHE A 68 -3.52 -36.39 11.09
N ASN A 69 -3.10 -36.84 12.27
CA ASN A 69 -2.77 -38.24 12.53
C ASN A 69 -3.99 -39.14 12.43
N GLU A 70 -5.18 -38.70 12.90
CA GLU A 70 -6.43 -39.42 12.69
C GLU A 70 -6.71 -39.64 11.19
N GLY A 71 -6.49 -38.59 10.37
CA GLY A 71 -6.60 -38.70 8.91
C GLY A 71 -5.62 -39.70 8.30
N VAL A 72 -4.37 -39.67 8.75
CA VAL A 72 -3.31 -40.61 8.34
C VAL A 72 -3.63 -42.06 8.71
N ASP A 73 -4.09 -42.29 9.93
CA ASP A 73 -4.47 -43.62 10.41
C ASP A 73 -5.67 -44.18 9.65
N ASN A 74 -6.67 -43.34 9.36
CA ASN A 74 -7.81 -43.70 8.53
C ASN A 74 -7.39 -44.06 7.10
N TYR A 75 -6.51 -43.25 6.48
CA TYR A 75 -5.99 -43.52 5.14
C TYR A 75 -5.22 -44.83 5.08
N ASN A 76 -4.28 -45.06 6.00
CA ASN A 76 -3.50 -46.30 6.06
C ASN A 76 -4.40 -47.53 6.27
N ARG A 77 -5.37 -47.44 7.16
CA ARG A 77 -6.33 -48.51 7.43
C ARG A 77 -7.20 -48.85 6.24
N GLN A 78 -7.74 -47.83 5.54
CA GLN A 78 -8.61 -48.03 4.39
C GLN A 78 -7.88 -48.69 3.21
N ASN A 79 -6.58 -48.40 3.07
CA ASN A 79 -5.76 -48.94 2.00
C ASN A 79 -4.99 -50.23 2.41
N GLY A 80 -5.14 -50.70 3.63
CA GLY A 80 -4.43 -51.85 4.13
C GLY A 80 -2.94 -51.66 4.25
N PHE A 81 -2.45 -50.41 4.36
CA PHE A 81 -1.05 -50.12 4.47
C PHE A 81 -0.53 -50.34 5.91
N THR A 82 0.60 -51.05 5.98
CA THR A 82 1.36 -51.26 7.21
C THR A 82 2.67 -50.46 7.13
N VAL A 83 3.37 -50.32 8.24
CA VAL A 83 4.65 -49.57 8.34
C VAL A 83 5.67 -49.92 7.25
N ASN A 84 5.60 -51.14 6.74
CA ASN A 84 6.50 -51.66 5.71
C ASN A 84 5.95 -51.52 4.27
N SER A 85 4.74 -51.00 4.12
CA SER A 85 4.10 -50.79 2.81
C SER A 85 4.66 -49.56 2.14
N SER A 86 4.89 -49.58 0.82
CA SER A 86 5.39 -48.44 0.03
C SER A 86 4.44 -47.26 0.04
N GLY A 87 3.14 -47.47 0.28
CA GLY A 87 2.12 -46.42 0.38
C GLY A 87 1.81 -45.94 1.81
N TYR A 88 2.56 -46.44 2.80
CA TYR A 88 2.33 -46.07 4.20
C TYR A 88 2.67 -44.58 4.44
N VAL A 89 1.72 -43.84 4.93
CA VAL A 89 1.93 -42.45 5.36
C VAL A 89 2.26 -42.45 6.86
N LYS A 90 3.39 -41.84 7.22
CA LYS A 90 3.79 -41.73 8.62
C LYS A 90 3.01 -40.67 9.36
N PRO A 91 2.49 -40.95 10.57
CA PRO A 91 1.91 -39.90 11.40
C PRO A 91 2.99 -38.91 11.84
N ILE A 92 2.58 -37.66 12.04
CA ILE A 92 3.46 -36.63 12.58
C ILE A 92 3.73 -36.96 14.05
N ARG A 93 4.99 -37.16 14.35
CA ARG A 93 5.49 -37.20 15.72
C ARG A 93 6.10 -35.86 16.03
N ASN A 94 6.01 -35.40 17.28
CA ASN A 94 6.61 -34.13 17.68
C ASN A 94 8.08 -34.03 17.24
N PRO A 95 8.41 -33.28 16.17
CA PRO A 95 9.76 -33.26 15.61
C PRO A 95 10.75 -32.46 16.48
N TYR A 96 10.26 -31.64 17.42
CA TYR A 96 11.07 -30.70 18.18
C TYR A 96 11.12 -30.98 19.70
N GLY A 97 10.51 -32.06 20.15
CA GLY A 97 10.42 -32.42 21.58
C GLY A 97 9.44 -31.52 22.35
N ASP A 98 9.39 -30.25 22.05
CA ASP A 98 8.43 -29.26 22.57
C ASP A 98 7.75 -28.58 21.37
N MET A 99 6.42 -28.70 21.28
CA MET A 99 5.66 -28.14 20.15
C MET A 99 5.33 -26.70 20.41
N PRO A 100 5.88 -25.74 19.64
CA PRO A 100 5.43 -24.36 19.69
C PRO A 100 4.05 -24.22 19.09
N ASP A 101 3.32 -23.21 19.51
CA ASP A 101 2.16 -22.68 18.79
C ASP A 101 2.57 -21.38 18.13
N THR A 102 2.88 -21.43 16.83
CA THR A 102 3.35 -20.27 16.06
C THR A 102 2.18 -19.58 15.41
N ASP A 103 1.89 -18.35 15.82
CA ASP A 103 0.97 -17.46 15.10
C ASP A 103 1.69 -16.77 13.94
N TRP A 104 1.65 -17.43 12.80
CA TRP A 104 2.31 -16.94 11.59
C TRP A 104 1.77 -15.61 11.08
N LEU A 105 0.48 -15.31 11.33
CA LEU A 105 -0.09 -14.01 10.98
C LEU A 105 0.45 -12.89 11.86
N ASP A 106 0.59 -13.13 13.15
CA ASP A 106 1.14 -12.14 14.07
C ASP A 106 2.59 -11.82 13.74
N LEU A 107 3.36 -12.84 13.33
CA LEU A 107 4.76 -12.65 12.92
C LEU A 107 4.94 -11.74 11.71
N ILE A 108 3.98 -11.69 10.79
CA ILE A 108 4.06 -10.91 9.56
C ILE A 108 3.26 -9.60 9.61
N THR A 109 2.44 -9.41 10.65
CA THR A 109 1.60 -8.21 10.79
C THR A 109 2.18 -7.23 11.81
N ARG A 110 1.73 -5.99 11.72
CA ARG A 110 2.05 -4.90 12.64
C ARG A 110 0.88 -3.96 12.81
N LEU A 111 0.96 -3.14 13.83
CA LEU A 111 0.15 -1.94 13.94
C LEU A 111 0.74 -0.89 13.00
N GLY A 112 0.05 -0.58 11.92
CA GLY A 112 0.49 0.42 10.94
C GLY A 112 0.15 1.83 11.42
N GLN A 113 1.08 2.77 11.23
CA GLN A 113 0.90 4.18 11.53
C GLN A 113 0.86 4.99 10.24
N SER A 114 0.07 6.04 10.22
CA SER A 114 0.01 6.94 9.08
C SER A 114 0.07 8.39 9.56
N HIS A 115 0.84 9.18 8.84
CA HIS A 115 1.03 10.61 9.09
C HIS A 115 0.71 11.37 7.81
N TYR A 116 -0.02 12.43 7.95
CA TYR A 116 -0.39 13.31 6.87
C TYR A 116 -0.14 14.75 7.30
N LEU A 117 0.61 15.49 6.50
CA LEU A 117 0.91 16.90 6.72
C LEU A 117 0.67 17.66 5.42
N ASP A 118 -0.17 18.68 5.49
CA ASP A 118 -0.37 19.67 4.43
C ASP A 118 0.01 21.05 4.93
N LEU A 119 0.77 21.76 4.11
CA LEU A 119 1.09 23.16 4.27
C LEU A 119 0.61 23.92 3.03
N SER A 120 -0.04 25.06 3.19
CA SER A 120 -0.33 25.94 2.06
C SER A 120 -0.21 27.41 2.42
N PHE A 121 0.30 28.16 1.43
CA PHE A 121 0.44 29.59 1.43
C PHE A 121 -0.36 30.14 0.28
N SER A 122 -1.25 31.09 0.55
CA SER A 122 -1.99 31.77 -0.49
C SER A 122 -2.16 33.25 -0.17
N GLY A 123 -2.22 34.07 -1.19
CA GLY A 123 -2.40 35.51 -1.03
C GLY A 123 -2.22 36.23 -2.33
N GLY A 124 -2.17 37.55 -2.24
CA GLY A 124 -1.90 38.37 -3.41
C GLY A 124 -2.43 39.79 -3.27
N ASN A 125 -2.12 40.57 -4.27
CA ASN A 125 -2.63 41.91 -4.46
C ASN A 125 -3.31 42.02 -5.85
N ALA A 126 -3.70 43.23 -6.25
CA ALA A 126 -4.32 43.46 -7.54
C ALA A 126 -3.50 42.96 -8.74
N LYS A 127 -2.15 42.95 -8.62
CA LYS A 127 -1.24 42.54 -9.71
C LYS A 127 -0.75 41.10 -9.62
N THR A 128 -0.53 40.60 -8.42
CA THR A 128 0.07 39.28 -8.22
C THR A 128 -0.76 38.45 -7.28
N LYS A 129 -1.11 37.22 -7.70
CA LYS A 129 -1.82 36.23 -6.89
C LYS A 129 -1.00 34.95 -6.88
N TYR A 130 -0.86 34.34 -5.72
CA TYR A 130 -0.07 33.12 -5.58
C TYR A 130 -0.73 32.10 -4.65
N TYR A 131 -0.51 30.85 -4.97
CA TYR A 131 -0.86 29.69 -4.14
C TYR A 131 0.32 28.71 -4.19
N LEU A 132 0.88 28.43 -3.04
CA LEU A 132 1.96 27.45 -2.85
C LEU A 132 1.44 26.39 -1.90
N SER A 133 1.71 25.13 -2.16
CA SER A 133 1.40 24.06 -1.21
C SER A 133 2.43 22.94 -1.27
N GLY A 134 2.65 22.33 -0.11
CA GLY A 134 3.42 21.13 0.05
C GLY A 134 2.66 20.13 0.90
N SER A 135 2.70 18.86 0.56
CA SER A 135 2.16 17.81 1.39
C SER A 135 3.12 16.65 1.51
N TYR A 136 3.13 16.05 2.67
CA TYR A 136 3.79 14.79 2.97
C TYR A 136 2.77 13.80 3.51
N ASN A 137 2.74 12.61 2.95
CA ASN A 137 1.91 11.52 3.41
C ASN A 137 2.79 10.29 3.56
N TYR A 138 2.83 9.74 4.76
CA TYR A 138 3.46 8.46 5.07
C TYR A 138 2.40 7.51 5.61
N GLN A 139 2.33 6.32 5.08
CA GLN A 139 1.37 5.31 5.49
C GLN A 139 2.05 3.94 5.56
N GLU A 140 1.99 3.34 6.73
CA GLU A 140 2.36 1.95 6.94
C GLU A 140 1.16 1.03 6.70
N GLY A 141 1.41 -0.07 5.98
CA GLY A 141 0.48 -1.17 5.88
C GLY A 141 0.51 -2.07 7.12
N VAL A 142 -0.54 -2.88 7.27
CA VAL A 142 -0.62 -3.88 8.35
C VAL A 142 0.34 -5.05 8.18
N ILE A 143 0.85 -5.30 6.98
CA ILE A 143 1.93 -6.25 6.73
C ILE A 143 3.26 -5.54 6.94
N LYS A 144 4.18 -6.17 7.67
CA LYS A 144 5.54 -5.65 7.87
C LYS A 144 6.20 -5.35 6.52
N THR A 145 7.09 -4.37 6.47
CA THR A 145 7.81 -3.89 5.28
C THR A 145 6.97 -3.21 4.19
N ASN A 146 5.65 -3.22 4.30
CA ASN A 146 4.78 -2.50 3.38
C ASN A 146 4.51 -1.09 3.88
N ASP A 147 4.97 -0.10 3.14
CA ASP A 147 4.70 1.31 3.41
C ASP A 147 4.74 2.15 2.12
N ILE A 148 4.15 3.32 2.20
CA ILE A 148 4.15 4.27 1.09
C ILE A 148 4.40 5.68 1.62
N SER A 149 5.31 6.41 0.98
CA SER A 149 5.53 7.81 1.23
C SER A 149 5.29 8.63 -0.03
N LYS A 150 4.62 9.78 0.13
CA LYS A 150 4.31 10.70 -0.96
C LYS A 150 4.67 12.12 -0.56
N VAL A 151 5.37 12.81 -1.45
CA VAL A 151 5.61 14.24 -1.35
C VAL A 151 4.96 14.91 -2.55
N ASN A 152 4.16 15.93 -2.31
CA ASN A 152 3.60 16.74 -3.38
C ASN A 152 3.96 18.20 -3.14
N LEU A 153 4.38 18.86 -4.20
CA LEU A 153 4.63 20.29 -4.21
C LEU A 153 3.80 20.93 -5.34
N LYS A 154 3.20 22.07 -5.07
CA LYS A 154 2.43 22.80 -6.06
C LYS A 154 2.62 24.31 -5.91
N SER A 155 2.75 24.97 -7.03
CA SER A 155 2.85 26.41 -7.15
C SER A 155 1.94 26.90 -8.27
N ASN A 156 1.06 27.87 -7.95
CA ASN A 156 0.28 28.61 -8.93
C ASN A 156 0.57 30.07 -8.71
N ILE A 157 1.07 30.76 -9.72
CA ILE A 157 1.38 32.19 -9.68
C ILE A 157 0.77 32.83 -10.92
N ASN A 158 0.04 33.93 -10.70
CA ASN A 158 -0.55 34.76 -11.72
C ASN A 158 -0.08 36.20 -11.50
N HIS A 159 0.44 36.85 -12.53
CA HIS A 159 0.97 38.20 -12.41
C HIS A 159 0.54 39.08 -13.61
N GLU A 160 -0.02 40.24 -13.29
CA GLU A 160 -0.28 41.29 -14.29
C GLU A 160 0.98 42.13 -14.46
N MET A 161 1.77 41.78 -15.48
CA MET A 161 3.03 42.42 -15.77
C MET A 161 2.80 43.85 -16.29
N PHE A 162 1.84 44.01 -17.19
CA PHE A 162 1.36 45.27 -17.71
C PHE A 162 -0.16 45.26 -17.78
N LYS A 163 -0.82 46.42 -17.90
CA LYS A 163 -2.30 46.49 -18.05
C LYS A 163 -2.83 45.66 -19.23
N TRP A 164 -1.97 45.40 -20.22
CA TRP A 164 -2.28 44.63 -21.42
C TRP A 164 -1.70 43.23 -21.43
N LEU A 165 -0.84 42.85 -20.44
CA LEU A 165 -0.18 41.54 -20.40
C LEU A 165 -0.26 40.91 -19.04
N LYS A 166 -0.88 39.74 -18.98
CA LYS A 166 -0.89 38.84 -17.82
C LYS A 166 -0.09 37.59 -18.11
N VAL A 167 0.64 37.11 -17.16
CA VAL A 167 1.41 35.86 -17.23
C VAL A 167 1.10 34.97 -16.04
N GLY A 168 1.19 33.68 -16.24
CA GLY A 168 1.00 32.74 -15.16
C GLY A 168 1.80 31.46 -15.31
N ALA A 169 2.06 30.84 -14.18
CA ALA A 169 2.76 29.56 -14.09
C ALA A 169 2.03 28.64 -13.11
N ASN A 170 1.79 27.41 -13.54
CA ASN A 170 1.28 26.33 -12.71
C ASN A 170 2.31 25.21 -12.73
N ILE A 171 2.92 24.92 -11.59
CA ILE A 171 3.99 23.93 -11.47
C ILE A 171 3.57 22.93 -10.39
N SER A 172 3.73 21.65 -10.66
CA SER A 172 3.54 20.61 -9.68
C SER A 172 4.62 19.54 -9.77
N GLY A 173 5.13 19.12 -8.62
CA GLY A 173 6.05 18.01 -8.47
C GLY A 173 5.44 16.96 -7.54
N ASN A 174 5.62 15.70 -7.87
CA ASN A 174 5.19 14.59 -7.06
C ASN A 174 6.31 13.57 -6.99
N TYR A 175 6.61 13.11 -5.79
CA TYR A 175 7.45 11.95 -5.52
C TYR A 175 6.65 10.93 -4.74
N LEU A 176 6.76 9.68 -5.13
CA LEU A 176 6.14 8.54 -4.48
C LEU A 176 7.18 7.44 -4.35
N HIS A 177 7.40 7.01 -3.11
CA HIS A 177 8.13 5.80 -2.77
C HIS A 177 7.15 4.79 -2.20
N ASN A 178 7.14 3.58 -2.75
CA ASN A 178 6.21 2.52 -2.35
C ASN A 178 6.98 1.21 -2.13
N ASN A 179 7.15 0.83 -0.88
CA ASN A 179 7.63 -0.48 -0.48
C ASN A 179 6.47 -1.47 -0.59
N ARG A 180 6.61 -2.40 -1.52
CA ARG A 180 5.61 -3.42 -1.79
C ARG A 180 5.93 -4.70 -1.01
N ILE A 181 4.90 -5.47 -0.72
CA ILE A 181 5.07 -6.80 -0.14
C ILE A 181 5.83 -7.68 -1.14
N PRO A 182 7.01 -8.23 -0.77
CA PRO A 182 7.74 -9.13 -1.63
C PRO A 182 6.97 -10.43 -1.91
N GLY A 183 7.38 -11.17 -2.92
CA GLY A 183 6.86 -12.51 -3.21
C GLY A 183 5.43 -12.58 -3.73
N ALA A 184 4.78 -11.45 -4.05
CA ALA A 184 3.40 -11.42 -4.56
C ALA A 184 3.23 -12.20 -5.88
N ASN A 185 4.31 -12.43 -6.62
CA ASN A 185 4.32 -13.11 -7.91
C ASN A 185 4.59 -14.64 -7.82
N LEU A 186 4.78 -15.19 -6.63
CA LEU A 186 5.16 -16.60 -6.42
C LEU A 186 3.96 -17.54 -6.20
N GLY A 187 2.79 -17.23 -6.76
CA GLY A 187 1.62 -18.12 -6.73
C GLY A 187 0.86 -18.16 -5.40
N SER A 188 1.40 -17.60 -4.31
CA SER A 188 0.68 -17.39 -3.06
C SER A 188 1.12 -16.07 -2.42
N THR A 189 0.16 -15.33 -1.87
CA THR A 189 0.47 -14.10 -1.14
C THR A 189 1.19 -14.42 0.17
N ILE A 190 1.92 -13.46 0.74
CA ILE A 190 2.56 -13.61 2.07
C ILE A 190 1.54 -14.04 3.13
N ILE A 191 0.34 -13.45 3.10
CA ILE A 191 -0.76 -13.86 3.98
C ILE A 191 -1.16 -15.31 3.72
N GLY A 192 -1.30 -15.72 2.45
CA GLY A 192 -1.63 -17.10 2.09
C GLY A 192 -0.60 -18.10 2.60
N ARG A 193 0.68 -17.75 2.55
CA ARG A 193 1.75 -18.59 3.11
C ARG A 193 1.67 -18.69 4.63
N ALA A 194 1.44 -17.57 5.30
CA ALA A 194 1.31 -17.55 6.76
C ALA A 194 0.12 -18.39 7.25
N VAL A 195 -1.05 -18.30 6.60
CA VAL A 195 -2.25 -19.05 7.03
C VAL A 195 -2.21 -20.55 6.68
N GLN A 196 -1.37 -20.95 5.75
CA GLN A 196 -1.22 -22.36 5.33
C GLN A 196 -0.07 -23.07 6.03
N GLN A 197 0.78 -22.35 6.76
CA GLN A 197 1.86 -22.97 7.55
C GLN A 197 1.29 -23.77 8.72
N ARG A 198 2.03 -24.82 9.08
CA ARG A 198 1.67 -25.63 10.25
C ARG A 198 1.93 -24.83 11.53
N PRO A 199 1.08 -24.91 12.53
CA PRO A 199 1.24 -24.12 13.75
C PRO A 199 2.47 -24.53 14.58
N PHE A 200 2.98 -25.75 14.45
CA PHE A 200 4.19 -26.21 15.12
C PHE A 200 5.49 -25.89 14.38
N ASP A 201 5.42 -25.35 13.17
CA ASP A 201 6.59 -24.92 12.43
C ASP A 201 7.20 -23.67 13.06
N ARG A 202 8.53 -23.60 13.07
CA ARG A 202 9.29 -22.47 13.62
C ARG A 202 9.86 -21.61 12.51
N PRO A 203 9.77 -20.27 12.58
CA PRO A 203 10.38 -19.41 11.57
C PRO A 203 11.91 -19.37 11.66
N TYR A 204 12.47 -19.55 12.89
CA TYR A 204 13.90 -19.38 13.16
C TYR A 204 14.55 -20.67 13.66
N LYS A 205 15.77 -20.91 13.21
CA LYS A 205 16.67 -21.94 13.72
C LYS A 205 17.28 -21.51 15.05
N PRO A 206 17.79 -22.46 15.86
CA PRO A 206 18.46 -22.13 17.11
C PRO A 206 19.68 -21.20 16.97
N ASN A 207 20.32 -21.18 15.81
CA ASN A 207 21.43 -20.29 15.49
C ASN A 207 21.03 -18.90 14.97
N GLY A 208 19.72 -18.56 15.00
CA GLY A 208 19.17 -17.28 14.53
C GLY A 208 18.89 -17.19 13.03
N GLY A 209 19.26 -18.21 12.23
CA GLY A 209 18.90 -18.28 10.81
C GLY A 209 17.45 -18.68 10.61
N TYR A 210 16.97 -18.60 9.35
CA TYR A 210 15.62 -19.00 9.00
C TYR A 210 15.55 -20.48 8.63
N TYR A 211 14.42 -21.13 8.95
CA TYR A 211 14.06 -22.38 8.30
C TYR A 211 13.62 -22.09 6.87
N THR A 212 14.06 -22.90 5.91
CA THR A 212 13.67 -22.79 4.50
C THR A 212 12.47 -23.66 4.21
N GLY A 213 11.53 -23.12 3.41
CA GLY A 213 10.30 -23.82 3.05
C GLY A 213 10.50 -24.91 2.00
N GLY A 214 9.49 -25.79 1.89
CA GLY A 214 9.49 -26.91 0.95
C GLY A 214 10.32 -28.09 1.42
N THR A 215 10.57 -28.20 2.71
CA THR A 215 11.31 -29.27 3.37
C THR A 215 10.46 -29.91 4.47
N ASP A 216 10.92 -31.00 5.07
CA ASP A 216 10.27 -31.60 6.23
C ASP A 216 10.25 -30.65 7.45
N GLU A 217 11.15 -29.67 7.47
CA GLU A 217 11.29 -28.69 8.55
C GLU A 217 10.25 -27.58 8.45
N LEU A 218 9.82 -27.20 7.24
CA LEU A 218 8.85 -26.15 7.00
C LEU A 218 8.00 -26.46 5.76
N LEU A 219 6.68 -26.45 5.90
CA LEU A 219 5.76 -26.85 4.83
C LEU A 219 5.86 -25.93 3.60
N LEU A 220 5.85 -24.63 3.83
CA LEU A 220 5.90 -23.62 2.77
C LEU A 220 7.11 -22.70 2.96
N HIS A 221 7.41 -21.88 1.95
CA HIS A 221 8.41 -20.83 2.09
C HIS A 221 8.12 -19.93 3.28
N ASN A 222 9.15 -19.64 4.05
CA ASN A 222 9.07 -18.85 5.28
C ASN A 222 8.66 -17.41 4.99
N ALA A 223 7.42 -17.07 5.34
CA ALA A 223 6.90 -15.73 5.11
C ALA A 223 7.69 -14.64 5.86
N VAL A 224 8.23 -14.96 7.03
CA VAL A 224 9.05 -14.04 7.84
C VAL A 224 10.41 -13.80 7.17
N GLN A 225 11.02 -14.85 6.63
CA GLN A 225 12.27 -14.73 5.86
C GLN A 225 12.08 -13.85 4.62
N ILE A 226 11.04 -14.13 3.83
CA ILE A 226 10.74 -13.35 2.62
C ILE A 226 10.58 -11.86 2.96
N LEU A 227 9.84 -11.53 4.01
CA LEU A 227 9.66 -10.14 4.42
C LEU A 227 10.95 -9.46 4.90
N SER A 228 11.89 -10.22 5.46
CA SER A 228 13.13 -9.65 6.00
C SER A 228 14.27 -9.57 4.98
N GLU A 229 14.32 -10.50 4.01
CA GLU A 229 15.44 -10.62 3.09
C GLU A 229 15.11 -10.10 1.68
N GLU A 230 13.84 -10.11 1.28
CA GLU A 230 13.43 -9.62 -0.04
C GLU A 230 13.00 -8.17 0.03
N THR A 231 13.47 -7.38 -0.93
CA THR A 231 13.07 -5.98 -1.08
C THR A 231 12.34 -5.78 -2.41
N SER A 232 11.18 -5.15 -2.36
CA SER A 232 10.42 -4.77 -3.56
C SER A 232 9.89 -3.36 -3.40
N TYR A 233 10.40 -2.42 -4.17
CA TYR A 233 9.93 -1.04 -4.10
C TYR A 233 9.75 -0.43 -5.48
N THR A 234 9.08 0.71 -5.51
CA THR A 234 8.90 1.53 -6.70
C THR A 234 9.03 2.99 -6.33
N ASP A 235 9.89 3.69 -7.05
CA ASP A 235 10.02 5.14 -7.01
C ASP A 235 9.33 5.75 -8.23
N ASN A 236 8.54 6.78 -8.01
CA ASN A 236 7.84 7.48 -9.07
C ASN A 236 8.00 8.98 -8.90
N TYR A 237 8.54 9.61 -9.94
CA TYR A 237 8.73 11.06 -10.01
C TYR A 237 7.84 11.61 -11.10
N ARG A 238 7.06 12.64 -10.80
CA ARG A 238 6.25 13.33 -11.79
C ARG A 238 6.41 14.82 -11.63
N PHE A 239 6.72 15.48 -12.71
CA PHE A 239 6.78 16.93 -12.80
C PHE A 239 5.86 17.41 -13.93
N ILE A 240 5.01 18.38 -13.64
CA ILE A 240 4.11 18.99 -14.60
C ILE A 240 4.23 20.51 -14.45
N GLY A 241 4.54 21.19 -15.56
CA GLY A 241 4.60 22.63 -15.63
C GLY A 241 3.73 23.17 -16.79
N SER A 242 2.99 24.21 -16.51
CA SER A 242 2.23 24.97 -17.50
C SER A 242 2.52 26.45 -17.33
N PHE A 243 2.89 27.10 -18.42
CA PHE A 243 3.11 28.55 -18.47
C PHE A 243 2.15 29.14 -19.50
N TRP A 244 1.57 30.27 -19.20
CA TRP A 244 0.64 30.94 -20.08
C TRP A 244 0.86 32.47 -20.06
N ALA A 245 0.52 33.11 -21.16
CA ALA A 245 0.48 34.55 -21.28
C ALA A 245 -0.81 34.96 -22.00
N GLU A 246 -1.49 35.97 -21.48
CA GLU A 246 -2.67 36.58 -22.08
C GLU A 246 -2.39 38.05 -22.37
N ALA A 247 -2.47 38.41 -23.66
CA ALA A 247 -2.27 39.76 -24.11
C ALA A 247 -3.56 40.37 -24.65
N GLN A 248 -3.97 41.51 -24.11
CA GLN A 248 -5.09 42.30 -24.63
C GLN A 248 -4.54 43.35 -25.59
N ILE A 249 -4.56 43.04 -26.92
CA ILE A 249 -3.95 43.83 -27.98
C ILE A 249 -4.85 44.98 -28.44
N ILE A 250 -6.14 44.81 -28.33
CA ILE A 250 -7.17 45.78 -28.76
C ILE A 250 -8.14 46.04 -27.61
N LYS A 251 -8.55 47.28 -27.41
CA LYS A 251 -9.60 47.68 -26.48
C LYS A 251 -10.96 47.47 -27.08
#